data_95faa8a6f83f03e5c0753431684bfc60
#
_entry.id   95faa8a6f83f03e5c0753431684bfc60
#
_cell.length_a   1.000
_cell.length_b   1.000
_cell.length_c   1.000
_cell.angle_alpha   90.00
_cell.angle_beta   90.00
_cell.angle_gamma   90.00
#
_symmetry.space_group_name_H-M   'P 1'
#
loop_
_entity.id
_entity.type
_entity.pdbx_description
1 polymer ?
#
loop_
_entity_poly.entity_id
_entity_poly.type
_entity_poly.pdbx_seq_one_letter_code
_entity_poly.pdbx_strand_id
1 'polypeptide(L)'
;FRVMPIIDPGVKQDKKYKIYKEGIKKGYFVKNPDGTVYVNKVWPGDAVFPDFGREEVQQWWADNCKYLVDTGTAGIWDDMNEPASFEGEIPDNIVFSDGKYLSTHKKLHNVYGHNMAKATYNGLKKYSHKRPYVITRAAYAGTQKYSTVWTGDNQSLWPHLQMMIPQLCNLGMSGFTFAGTDIGGFGADATAEMLTRWIEAALFSPLYRNHASMGTRAQEPWVFGEPTLSIYRKYLKLRYRFIPFLYDLCYKETKDGLGIMRPLVLNYDQDPAVRTMNDEYMVGDELLVAPVVQEGQNTRAVYLPAGEWIDFWNGVEYAGKRTILVEAPIDKLPLFVKNDTIIPW
;
A
#
# COMPACT_ATOMS: atom_id res chain seq x y z
N PHE A 1 0.11 9.29 -19.56
CA PHE A 1 -0.40 8.88 -18.25
C PHE A 1 -0.97 7.47 -18.32
N ARG A 2 -0.90 6.75 -17.21
CA ARG A 2 -1.58 5.47 -17.02
C ARG A 2 -2.68 5.66 -15.99
N VAL A 3 -3.88 5.14 -16.27
CA VAL A 3 -5.03 5.28 -15.38
C VAL A 3 -5.26 3.97 -14.63
N MET A 4 -5.62 4.09 -13.37
CA MET A 4 -5.93 3.00 -12.48
C MET A 4 -7.24 3.34 -11.75
N PRO A 5 -8.39 2.84 -12.20
CA PRO A 5 -9.67 3.13 -11.59
C PRO A 5 -9.79 2.45 -10.23
N ILE A 6 -10.53 3.09 -9.34
CA ILE A 6 -11.00 2.53 -8.08
C ILE A 6 -12.33 1.81 -8.32
N ILE A 7 -12.50 0.65 -7.72
CA ILE A 7 -13.78 -0.08 -7.68
C ILE A 7 -14.04 -0.61 -6.27
N ASP A 8 -15.32 -0.51 -5.87
CA ASP A 8 -15.81 -0.99 -4.59
C ASP A 8 -16.67 -2.23 -4.79
N PRO A 9 -16.84 -3.12 -3.77
CA PRO A 9 -17.74 -4.27 -3.87
C PRO A 9 -19.22 -3.87 -3.82
N GLY A 10 -19.56 -2.70 -3.33
CA GLY A 10 -20.92 -2.21 -3.18
C GLY A 10 -21.60 -1.91 -4.51
N VAL A 11 -22.35 -2.84 -5.05
CA VAL A 11 -23.11 -2.71 -6.30
C VAL A 11 -24.39 -1.91 -6.03
N LYS A 12 -24.53 -0.74 -6.68
CA LYS A 12 -25.71 0.12 -6.52
C LYS A 12 -27.01 -0.65 -6.77
N GLN A 13 -27.95 -0.54 -5.83
CA GLN A 13 -29.29 -1.08 -5.96
C GLN A 13 -30.13 -0.22 -6.96
N ASP A 14 -29.96 -0.50 -8.24
CA ASP A 14 -30.66 0.20 -9.30
C ASP A 14 -31.16 -0.78 -10.37
N LYS A 15 -32.51 -0.83 -10.56
CA LYS A 15 -33.13 -1.72 -11.55
C LYS A 15 -32.73 -1.43 -13.00
N LYS A 16 -32.12 -0.30 -13.28
CA LYS A 16 -31.55 0.05 -14.60
C LYS A 16 -30.09 -0.36 -14.73
N TYR A 17 -29.36 -0.56 -13.62
CA TYR A 17 -27.96 -0.91 -13.61
C TYR A 17 -27.75 -2.38 -14.02
N LYS A 18 -27.04 -2.60 -15.11
CA LYS A 18 -26.82 -3.94 -15.69
C LYS A 18 -26.24 -4.94 -14.70
N ILE A 19 -25.21 -4.54 -13.96
CA ILE A 19 -24.51 -5.39 -12.99
C ILE A 19 -25.45 -5.84 -11.86
N TYR A 20 -26.24 -4.90 -11.32
CA TYR A 20 -27.26 -5.22 -10.30
C TYR A 20 -28.31 -6.21 -10.83
N LYS A 21 -28.87 -5.96 -12.02
CA LYS A 21 -29.88 -6.84 -12.64
C LYS A 21 -29.38 -8.25 -12.84
N GLU A 22 -28.17 -8.37 -13.33
CA GLU A 22 -27.55 -9.67 -13.57
C GLU A 22 -27.29 -10.42 -12.25
N GLY A 23 -26.70 -9.74 -11.25
CA GLY A 23 -26.41 -10.32 -9.95
C GLY A 23 -27.67 -10.75 -9.20
N ILE A 24 -28.77 -9.97 -9.25
CA ILE A 24 -30.08 -10.37 -8.69
C ILE A 24 -30.60 -11.61 -9.39
N LYS A 25 -30.62 -11.61 -10.73
CA LYS A 25 -31.13 -12.76 -11.52
C LYS A 25 -30.39 -14.06 -11.21
N LYS A 26 -29.08 -13.98 -10.97
CA LYS A 26 -28.21 -15.13 -10.71
C LYS A 26 -28.08 -15.45 -9.21
N GLY A 27 -28.63 -14.62 -8.33
CA GLY A 27 -28.52 -14.79 -6.87
C GLY A 27 -27.09 -14.65 -6.35
N TYR A 28 -26.33 -13.68 -6.85
CA TYR A 28 -24.89 -13.51 -6.59
C TYR A 28 -24.56 -12.61 -5.40
N PHE A 29 -25.57 -12.05 -4.73
CA PHE A 29 -25.38 -11.16 -3.59
C PHE A 29 -25.61 -11.87 -2.26
N VAL A 30 -24.90 -11.43 -1.23
CA VAL A 30 -25.06 -11.90 0.15
C VAL A 30 -26.48 -11.65 0.64
N LYS A 31 -26.93 -12.42 1.62
CA LYS A 31 -28.34 -12.46 2.04
C LYS A 31 -28.51 -12.25 3.55
N ASN A 32 -29.65 -11.71 3.91
CA ASN A 32 -30.17 -11.80 5.27
C ASN A 32 -30.46 -13.27 5.65
N PRO A 33 -30.56 -13.59 6.95
CA PRO A 33 -30.91 -14.94 7.40
C PRO A 33 -32.28 -15.46 6.90
N ASP A 34 -33.20 -14.54 6.56
CA ASP A 34 -34.51 -14.86 5.98
C ASP A 34 -34.48 -15.14 4.48
N GLY A 35 -33.27 -15.07 3.85
CA GLY A 35 -33.06 -15.32 2.43
C GLY A 35 -33.25 -14.10 1.52
N THR A 36 -33.68 -12.97 2.04
CA THR A 36 -33.73 -11.71 1.27
C THR A 36 -32.32 -11.19 1.00
N VAL A 37 -32.13 -10.40 -0.07
CA VAL A 37 -30.81 -9.79 -0.37
C VAL A 37 -30.49 -8.74 0.69
N TYR A 38 -29.26 -8.81 1.24
CA TYR A 38 -28.78 -7.81 2.18
C TYR A 38 -28.46 -6.49 1.46
N VAL A 39 -28.88 -5.38 2.04
CA VAL A 39 -28.66 -4.03 1.53
C VAL A 39 -28.05 -3.18 2.63
N ASN A 40 -27.03 -2.38 2.29
CA ASN A 40 -26.49 -1.35 3.15
C ASN A 40 -26.06 -0.14 2.31
N LYS A 41 -25.74 0.98 2.93
CA LYS A 41 -25.29 2.18 2.20
C LYS A 41 -23.76 2.24 2.12
N VAL A 42 -23.29 2.58 0.94
CA VAL A 42 -21.92 2.98 0.64
C VAL A 42 -21.96 4.16 -0.35
N TRP A 43 -20.89 4.50 -1.03
CA TRP A 43 -20.81 5.70 -1.90
C TRP A 43 -21.97 5.87 -2.88
N PRO A 44 -22.49 4.85 -3.59
CA PRO A 44 -23.63 5.03 -4.50
C PRO A 44 -25.00 5.09 -3.80
N GLY A 45 -25.07 5.10 -2.47
CA GLY A 45 -26.29 4.97 -1.68
C GLY A 45 -26.60 3.49 -1.39
N ASP A 46 -27.86 3.08 -1.50
CA ASP A 46 -28.26 1.69 -1.30
C ASP A 46 -27.49 0.76 -2.24
N ALA A 47 -26.80 -0.21 -1.67
CA ALA A 47 -25.94 -1.14 -2.38
C ALA A 47 -26.10 -2.58 -1.86
N VAL A 48 -25.78 -3.52 -2.72
CA VAL A 48 -25.73 -4.96 -2.45
C VAL A 48 -24.30 -5.46 -2.63
N PHE A 49 -23.93 -6.54 -1.97
CA PHE A 49 -22.55 -7.02 -1.91
C PHE A 49 -22.41 -8.38 -2.59
N PRO A 50 -21.49 -8.56 -3.57
CA PRO A 50 -21.23 -9.85 -4.17
C PRO A 50 -20.75 -10.89 -3.15
N ASP A 51 -21.23 -12.10 -3.26
CA ASP A 51 -20.83 -13.23 -2.40
C ASP A 51 -19.55 -13.88 -2.94
N PHE A 52 -18.40 -13.21 -2.75
CA PHE A 52 -17.11 -13.64 -3.26
C PHE A 52 -16.59 -14.98 -2.71
N GLY A 53 -17.27 -15.59 -1.75
CA GLY A 53 -16.99 -16.96 -1.33
C GLY A 53 -17.32 -18.00 -2.39
N ARG A 54 -18.09 -17.64 -3.43
CA ARG A 54 -18.53 -18.51 -4.53
C ARG A 54 -17.68 -18.30 -5.77
N GLU A 55 -17.19 -19.37 -6.36
CA GLU A 55 -16.30 -19.31 -7.52
C GLU A 55 -16.97 -18.65 -8.74
N GLU A 56 -18.25 -18.94 -8.98
CA GLU A 56 -19.01 -18.34 -10.07
C GLU A 56 -19.23 -16.83 -9.89
N VAL A 57 -19.26 -16.31 -8.65
CA VAL A 57 -19.32 -14.88 -8.36
C VAL A 57 -17.96 -14.23 -8.61
N GLN A 58 -16.87 -14.88 -8.20
CA GLN A 58 -15.52 -14.43 -8.53
C GLN A 58 -15.31 -14.36 -10.05
N GLN A 59 -15.76 -15.38 -10.80
CA GLN A 59 -15.68 -15.39 -12.25
C GLN A 59 -16.52 -14.29 -12.90
N TRP A 60 -17.72 -14.08 -12.42
CA TRP A 60 -18.60 -12.99 -12.88
C TRP A 60 -17.98 -11.62 -12.63
N TRP A 61 -17.35 -11.40 -11.46
CA TRP A 61 -16.61 -10.17 -11.16
C TRP A 61 -15.43 -9.99 -12.12
N ALA A 62 -14.63 -11.02 -12.29
CA ALA A 62 -13.51 -11.06 -13.23
C ALA A 62 -13.94 -10.70 -14.66
N ASP A 63 -15.07 -11.21 -15.13
CA ASP A 63 -15.60 -10.94 -16.46
C ASP A 63 -16.06 -9.49 -16.62
N ASN A 64 -16.57 -8.87 -15.56
CA ASN A 64 -16.94 -7.44 -15.58
C ASN A 64 -15.73 -6.52 -15.58
N CYS A 65 -14.54 -6.94 -15.09
CA CYS A 65 -13.30 -6.18 -15.22
C CYS A 65 -12.89 -5.94 -16.69
N LYS A 66 -13.40 -6.75 -17.62
CA LYS A 66 -13.15 -6.57 -19.06
C LYS A 66 -13.49 -5.15 -19.54
N TYR A 67 -14.59 -4.59 -19.05
CA TYR A 67 -14.97 -3.21 -19.42
C TYR A 67 -13.86 -2.19 -19.10
N LEU A 68 -13.25 -2.29 -17.93
CA LEU A 68 -12.15 -1.42 -17.51
C LEU A 68 -10.88 -1.67 -18.34
N VAL A 69 -10.57 -2.94 -18.64
CA VAL A 69 -9.44 -3.30 -19.49
C VAL A 69 -9.60 -2.74 -20.89
N ASP A 70 -10.79 -2.84 -21.50
CA ASP A 70 -11.09 -2.31 -22.82
C ASP A 70 -10.96 -0.77 -22.90
N THR A 71 -11.12 -0.06 -21.78
CA THR A 71 -10.88 1.39 -21.71
C THR A 71 -9.40 1.77 -21.56
N GLY A 72 -8.49 0.79 -21.51
CA GLY A 72 -7.04 1.01 -21.47
C GLY A 72 -6.45 1.15 -20.07
N THR A 73 -7.12 0.65 -19.05
CA THR A 73 -6.66 0.68 -17.65
C THR A 73 -5.29 0.01 -17.48
N ALA A 74 -4.46 0.53 -16.58
CA ALA A 74 -3.14 -0.03 -16.27
C ALA A 74 -3.17 -1.03 -15.12
N GLY A 75 -4.19 -0.97 -14.28
CA GLY A 75 -4.44 -1.79 -13.11
C GLY A 75 -5.78 -1.42 -12.50
N ILE A 76 -6.14 -2.03 -11.39
CA ILE A 76 -7.39 -1.76 -10.67
C ILE A 76 -7.08 -1.60 -9.18
N TRP A 77 -7.78 -0.68 -8.53
CA TRP A 77 -7.75 -0.45 -7.11
C TRP A 77 -9.06 -0.93 -6.49
N ASP A 78 -9.00 -2.01 -5.72
CA ASP A 78 -10.12 -2.54 -4.93
C ASP A 78 -10.15 -1.84 -3.58
N ASP A 79 -11.17 -1.02 -3.34
CA ASP A 79 -11.38 -0.29 -2.11
C ASP A 79 -12.68 -0.71 -1.41
N MET A 80 -12.90 -0.28 -0.17
CA MET A 80 -14.11 -0.54 0.61
C MET A 80 -14.47 -2.03 0.77
N ASN A 81 -13.49 -2.91 0.64
CA ASN A 81 -13.67 -4.35 0.48
C ASN A 81 -13.40 -5.18 1.74
N GLU A 82 -13.66 -4.61 2.92
CA GLU A 82 -13.70 -5.33 4.21
C GLU A 82 -14.86 -6.37 4.29
N PRO A 83 -16.08 -6.15 3.78
CA PRO A 83 -16.72 -5.02 3.10
C PRO A 83 -17.11 -3.87 4.05
N ALA A 84 -16.91 -2.62 3.59
CA ALA A 84 -17.30 -1.44 4.35
C ALA A 84 -18.80 -1.13 4.22
N SER A 85 -19.36 -0.43 5.19
CA SER A 85 -20.74 0.05 5.20
C SER A 85 -20.87 1.34 6.00
N PHE A 86 -21.78 2.23 5.58
CA PHE A 86 -21.97 3.56 6.20
C PHE A 86 -23.08 3.59 7.25
N GLU A 87 -23.99 2.61 7.23
CA GLU A 87 -25.06 2.48 8.22
C GLU A 87 -24.78 1.35 9.22
N GLY A 88 -23.70 1.51 9.99
CA GLY A 88 -23.24 0.54 10.96
C GLY A 88 -22.49 -0.65 10.34
N GLU A 89 -21.95 -1.48 11.20
CA GLU A 89 -21.23 -2.69 10.78
C GLU A 89 -22.18 -3.69 10.14
N ILE A 90 -21.69 -4.48 9.18
CA ILE A 90 -22.44 -5.59 8.61
C ILE A 90 -22.66 -6.62 9.71
N PRO A 91 -23.91 -7.02 10.00
CA PRO A 91 -24.20 -7.96 11.08
C PRO A 91 -23.50 -9.32 10.92
N ASP A 92 -23.03 -9.88 12.00
CA ASP A 92 -22.31 -11.15 12.06
C ASP A 92 -23.05 -12.32 11.38
N ASN A 93 -24.39 -12.29 11.41
CA ASN A 93 -25.27 -13.36 10.93
C ASN A 93 -25.68 -13.23 9.45
N ILE A 94 -25.20 -12.20 8.74
CA ILE A 94 -25.42 -12.10 7.30
C ILE A 94 -24.83 -13.32 6.61
N VAL A 95 -25.58 -13.89 5.67
CA VAL A 95 -25.25 -15.16 5.02
C VAL A 95 -24.33 -14.92 3.84
N PHE A 96 -23.16 -15.50 3.95
CA PHE A 96 -22.12 -15.59 2.93
C PHE A 96 -21.91 -17.06 2.57
N SER A 97 -21.17 -17.32 1.50
CA SER A 97 -20.82 -18.68 1.12
C SER A 97 -19.33 -18.96 1.30
N ASP A 98 -19.01 -20.18 1.70
CA ASP A 98 -17.68 -20.78 1.72
C ASP A 98 -17.67 -21.90 0.66
N GLY A 99 -17.38 -21.56 -0.58
CA GLY A 99 -17.57 -22.46 -1.70
C GLY A 99 -19.04 -22.86 -1.86
N LYS A 100 -19.35 -24.15 -1.65
CA LYS A 100 -20.70 -24.72 -1.74
C LYS A 100 -21.50 -24.62 -0.45
N TYR A 101 -20.87 -24.25 0.66
CA TYR A 101 -21.48 -24.25 1.96
C TYR A 101 -21.93 -22.84 2.37
N LEU A 102 -23.08 -22.77 3.03
CA LEU A 102 -23.51 -21.52 3.66
C LEU A 102 -22.66 -21.25 4.91
N SER A 103 -22.31 -20.00 5.11
CA SER A 103 -21.54 -19.51 6.21
C SER A 103 -22.05 -18.13 6.64
N THR A 104 -21.32 -17.41 7.47
CA THR A 104 -21.73 -16.11 7.98
C THR A 104 -20.64 -15.06 7.76
N HIS A 105 -21.04 -13.80 7.79
CA HIS A 105 -20.11 -12.66 7.78
C HIS A 105 -19.05 -12.82 8.87
N LYS A 106 -19.44 -13.14 10.09
CA LYS A 106 -18.51 -13.37 11.21
C LYS A 106 -17.35 -14.29 10.85
N LYS A 107 -17.62 -15.37 10.15
CA LYS A 107 -16.60 -16.37 9.78
C LYS A 107 -15.75 -15.93 8.58
N LEU A 108 -16.33 -15.20 7.62
CA LEU A 108 -15.70 -14.93 6.33
C LEU A 108 -15.27 -13.49 6.14
N HIS A 109 -15.52 -12.62 7.09
CA HIS A 109 -15.17 -11.19 7.02
C HIS A 109 -13.73 -10.97 6.55
N ASN A 110 -12.75 -11.60 7.21
CA ASN A 110 -11.33 -11.35 6.91
C ASN A 110 -10.88 -11.83 5.51
N VAL A 111 -11.62 -12.71 4.86
CA VAL A 111 -11.27 -13.23 3.52
C VAL A 111 -12.09 -12.63 2.38
N TYR A 112 -13.05 -11.77 2.69
CA TYR A 112 -13.88 -11.12 1.67
C TYR A 112 -13.05 -10.29 0.68
N GLY A 113 -12.23 -9.38 1.19
CA GLY A 113 -11.33 -8.56 0.37
C GLY A 113 -10.29 -9.38 -0.38
N HIS A 114 -9.76 -10.45 0.25
CA HIS A 114 -8.88 -11.41 -0.43
C HIS A 114 -9.55 -12.02 -1.67
N ASN A 115 -10.78 -12.48 -1.54
CA ASN A 115 -11.52 -13.10 -2.63
C ASN A 115 -11.87 -12.11 -3.74
N MET A 116 -12.19 -10.85 -3.39
CA MET A 116 -12.38 -9.78 -4.37
C MET A 116 -11.09 -9.50 -5.13
N ALA A 117 -9.96 -9.29 -4.43
CA ALA A 117 -8.67 -9.01 -5.05
C ALA A 117 -8.22 -10.15 -5.98
N LYS A 118 -8.44 -11.41 -5.58
CA LYS A 118 -8.21 -12.58 -6.43
C LYS A 118 -9.07 -12.55 -7.69
N ALA A 119 -10.36 -12.21 -7.58
CA ALA A 119 -11.27 -12.11 -8.71
C ALA A 119 -10.85 -10.99 -9.68
N THR A 120 -10.50 -9.81 -9.15
CA THR A 120 -10.00 -8.67 -9.91
C THR A 120 -8.69 -9.02 -10.64
N TYR A 121 -7.74 -9.65 -9.95
CA TYR A 121 -6.48 -10.12 -10.54
C TYR A 121 -6.73 -11.10 -11.70
N ASN A 122 -7.63 -12.07 -11.51
CA ASN A 122 -7.98 -13.04 -12.53
C ASN A 122 -8.64 -12.37 -13.75
N GLY A 123 -9.46 -11.35 -13.54
CA GLY A 123 -10.04 -10.55 -14.61
C GLY A 123 -8.97 -9.83 -15.44
N LEU A 124 -8.03 -9.15 -14.77
CA LEU A 124 -6.91 -8.50 -15.43
C LEU A 124 -6.04 -9.53 -16.17
N LYS A 125 -5.74 -10.67 -15.56
CA LYS A 125 -4.95 -11.75 -16.18
C LYS A 125 -5.64 -12.32 -17.43
N LYS A 126 -6.96 -12.44 -17.43
CA LYS A 126 -7.74 -12.98 -18.54
C LYS A 126 -7.85 -12.04 -19.72
N TYR A 127 -8.03 -10.74 -19.47
CA TYR A 127 -8.40 -9.78 -20.49
C TYR A 127 -7.30 -8.78 -20.87
N SER A 128 -6.27 -8.62 -20.03
CA SER A 128 -5.14 -7.75 -20.33
C SER A 128 -3.95 -8.55 -20.84
N HIS A 129 -3.20 -8.00 -21.82
CA HIS A 129 -1.92 -8.55 -22.26
C HIS A 129 -0.74 -8.12 -21.38
N LYS A 130 -1.00 -7.41 -20.27
CA LYS A 130 0.01 -6.92 -19.35
C LYS A 130 -0.03 -7.74 -18.06
N ARG A 131 1.06 -7.68 -17.28
CA ARG A 131 1.08 -8.21 -15.91
C ARG A 131 -0.05 -7.55 -15.11
N PRO A 132 -0.94 -8.31 -14.45
CA PRO A 132 -1.97 -7.75 -13.59
C PRO A 132 -1.37 -6.89 -12.49
N TYR A 133 -1.99 -5.75 -12.20
CA TYR A 133 -1.64 -4.91 -11.06
C TYR A 133 -2.92 -4.52 -10.34
N VAL A 134 -3.05 -4.98 -9.11
CA VAL A 134 -4.17 -4.69 -8.21
C VAL A 134 -3.63 -4.04 -6.95
N ILE A 135 -4.32 -3.04 -6.44
CA ILE A 135 -4.16 -2.53 -5.07
C ILE A 135 -5.42 -2.89 -4.30
N THR A 136 -5.31 -3.37 -3.07
CA THR A 136 -6.47 -3.69 -2.23
C THR A 136 -6.32 -3.10 -0.83
N ARG A 137 -7.45 -2.60 -0.26
CA ARG A 137 -7.47 -2.12 1.13
C ARG A 137 -7.55 -3.27 2.11
N ALA A 138 -8.54 -4.15 1.95
CA ALA A 138 -8.67 -5.32 2.79
C ALA A 138 -7.86 -6.49 2.24
N ALA A 139 -7.11 -7.14 3.11
CA ALA A 139 -6.23 -8.26 2.76
C ALA A 139 -6.17 -9.28 3.89
N TYR A 140 -5.78 -10.50 3.54
CA TYR A 140 -5.51 -11.59 4.47
C TYR A 140 -4.30 -12.38 3.99
N ALA A 141 -3.81 -13.31 4.81
CA ALA A 141 -2.69 -14.18 4.41
C ALA A 141 -2.95 -14.84 3.06
N GLY A 142 -2.05 -14.68 2.10
CA GLY A 142 -2.18 -15.17 0.74
C GLY A 142 -2.60 -14.11 -0.29
N THR A 143 -3.10 -12.93 0.14
CA THR A 143 -3.49 -11.85 -0.78
C THR A 143 -2.29 -11.27 -1.55
N GLN A 144 -1.11 -11.34 -1.00
CA GLN A 144 0.13 -10.90 -1.67
C GLN A 144 0.39 -11.59 -3.02
N LYS A 145 -0.25 -12.72 -3.29
CA LYS A 145 -0.21 -13.39 -4.61
C LYS A 145 -0.97 -12.62 -5.69
N TYR A 146 -1.89 -11.77 -5.30
CA TYR A 146 -2.84 -11.14 -6.20
C TYR A 146 -2.75 -9.62 -6.19
N SER A 147 -2.28 -9.04 -5.10
CA SER A 147 -2.46 -7.62 -4.87
C SER A 147 -1.34 -7.00 -4.03
N THR A 148 -1.08 -5.73 -4.32
CA THR A 148 -0.41 -4.75 -3.47
C THR A 148 -1.37 -4.28 -2.39
N VAL A 149 -0.85 -3.86 -1.25
CA VAL A 149 -1.64 -3.27 -0.15
C VAL A 149 -1.10 -1.90 0.24
N TRP A 150 -1.92 -1.11 0.94
CA TRP A 150 -1.46 0.09 1.62
C TRP A 150 -1.99 0.10 3.07
N THR A 151 -1.52 1.03 3.86
CA THR A 151 -1.82 1.07 5.29
C THR A 151 -3.18 1.70 5.63
N GLY A 152 -4.03 1.92 4.63
CA GLY A 152 -5.36 2.52 4.80
C GLY A 152 -5.31 4.04 5.00
N ASP A 153 -6.33 4.56 5.67
CA ASP A 153 -6.63 5.98 5.80
C ASP A 153 -5.79 6.62 6.95
N ASN A 154 -4.47 6.68 6.77
CA ASN A 154 -3.58 7.37 7.70
C ASN A 154 -3.84 8.89 7.69
N GLN A 155 -3.48 9.56 8.78
CA GLN A 155 -3.70 10.99 8.93
C GLN A 155 -2.42 11.79 8.66
N SER A 156 -2.56 13.07 8.28
CA SER A 156 -1.45 14.02 8.17
C SER A 156 -0.95 14.42 9.55
N LEU A 157 -0.33 13.47 10.25
CA LEU A 157 0.19 13.60 11.61
C LEU A 157 1.60 13.00 11.70
N TRP A 158 2.48 13.63 12.44
CA TRP A 158 3.85 13.14 12.65
C TRP A 158 3.92 11.71 13.22
N PRO A 159 3.08 11.31 14.20
CA PRO A 159 3.04 9.90 14.63
C PRO A 159 2.71 8.90 13.52
N HIS A 160 1.90 9.30 12.53
CA HIS A 160 1.59 8.42 11.40
C HIS A 160 2.76 8.31 10.41
N LEU A 161 3.54 9.39 10.22
CA LEU A 161 4.80 9.30 9.49
C LEU A 161 5.81 8.40 10.20
N GLN A 162 5.94 8.53 11.54
CA GLN A 162 6.80 7.65 12.36
C GLN A 162 6.37 6.19 12.22
N MET A 163 5.07 5.91 12.31
CA MET A 163 4.51 4.57 12.23
C MET A 163 4.67 3.91 10.85
N MET A 164 4.82 4.69 9.78
CA MET A 164 5.02 4.17 8.42
C MET A 164 6.17 3.17 8.34
N ILE A 165 7.31 3.47 8.98
CA ILE A 165 8.51 2.64 8.92
C ILE A 165 8.25 1.25 9.51
N PRO A 166 7.88 1.11 10.80
CA PRO A 166 7.63 -0.22 11.37
C PRO A 166 6.44 -0.93 10.72
N GLN A 167 5.40 -0.23 10.27
CA GLN A 167 4.27 -0.85 9.56
C GLN A 167 4.71 -1.50 8.26
N LEU A 168 5.43 -0.79 7.40
CA LEU A 168 5.85 -1.33 6.10
C LEU A 168 6.89 -2.44 6.28
N CYS A 169 7.82 -2.30 7.23
CA CYS A 169 8.75 -3.36 7.57
C CYS A 169 8.04 -4.63 8.07
N ASN A 170 7.05 -4.50 8.95
CA ASN A 170 6.28 -5.63 9.47
C ASN A 170 5.40 -6.29 8.39
N LEU A 171 4.82 -5.50 7.50
CA LEU A 171 4.11 -6.02 6.32
C LEU A 171 5.07 -6.83 5.44
N GLY A 172 6.27 -6.31 5.17
CA GLY A 172 7.31 -7.02 4.43
C GLY A 172 7.69 -8.35 5.07
N MET A 173 7.91 -8.37 6.40
CA MET A 173 8.18 -9.59 7.16
C MET A 173 7.01 -10.58 7.18
N SER A 174 5.78 -10.09 6.98
CA SER A 174 4.57 -10.92 6.85
C SER A 174 4.28 -11.37 5.43
N GLY A 175 5.20 -11.11 4.48
CA GLY A 175 5.09 -11.49 3.08
C GLY A 175 4.34 -10.48 2.19
N PHE A 176 3.91 -9.33 2.73
CA PHE A 176 3.37 -8.21 1.95
C PHE A 176 4.49 -7.23 1.60
N THR A 177 5.38 -7.67 0.74
CA THR A 177 6.61 -6.97 0.39
C THR A 177 6.37 -5.76 -0.50
N PHE A 178 5.28 -5.77 -1.29
CA PHE A 178 4.88 -4.63 -2.11
C PHE A 178 3.76 -3.85 -1.42
N ALA A 179 4.15 -2.93 -0.55
CA ALA A 179 3.23 -2.12 0.25
C ALA A 179 3.65 -0.64 0.27
N GLY A 180 2.75 0.23 0.73
CA GLY A 180 3.01 1.65 0.91
C GLY A 180 2.02 2.32 1.84
N THR A 181 2.16 3.62 2.01
CA THR A 181 1.23 4.48 2.74
C THR A 181 0.71 5.58 1.82
N ASP A 182 -0.31 6.29 2.24
CA ASP A 182 -0.69 7.55 1.60
C ASP A 182 0.29 8.64 2.04
N ILE A 183 1.18 9.03 1.11
CA ILE A 183 2.23 10.03 1.37
C ILE A 183 1.56 11.38 1.63
N GLY A 184 1.99 12.04 2.71
CA GLY A 184 1.40 13.29 3.18
C GLY A 184 0.25 13.09 4.16
N GLY A 185 -0.29 11.88 4.24
CA GLY A 185 -1.49 11.53 5.00
C GLY A 185 -2.77 11.65 4.17
N PHE A 186 -3.69 10.70 4.36
CA PHE A 186 -4.99 10.68 3.67
C PHE A 186 -5.97 11.69 4.32
N GLY A 187 -6.12 11.64 5.64
CA GLY A 187 -6.97 12.55 6.38
C GLY A 187 -6.21 13.75 6.96
N ALA A 188 -6.92 14.82 7.25
CA ALA A 188 -6.39 16.10 7.70
C ALA A 188 -5.48 16.83 6.67
N ASP A 189 -5.02 18.03 7.02
CA ASP A 189 -4.27 18.91 6.14
C ASP A 189 -2.76 18.74 6.37
N ALA A 190 -2.03 18.26 5.37
CA ALA A 190 -0.59 18.21 5.43
C ALA A 190 0.03 19.61 5.46
N THR A 191 1.12 19.78 6.21
CA THR A 191 2.00 20.95 6.09
C THR A 191 3.04 20.74 4.99
N ALA A 192 3.66 21.81 4.53
CA ALA A 192 4.74 21.75 3.54
C ALA A 192 5.91 20.88 4.04
N GLU A 193 6.30 21.02 5.30
CA GLU A 193 7.36 20.22 5.92
C GLU A 193 6.95 18.73 6.00
N MET A 194 5.74 18.44 6.46
CA MET A 194 5.25 17.07 6.57
C MET A 194 5.23 16.36 5.23
N LEU A 195 4.69 17.01 4.18
CA LEU A 195 4.70 16.42 2.84
C LEU A 195 6.13 16.16 2.35
N THR A 196 7.04 17.11 2.57
CA THR A 196 8.45 16.98 2.18
C THR A 196 9.12 15.82 2.90
N ARG A 197 9.00 15.75 4.22
CA ARG A 197 9.60 14.66 5.01
C ARG A 197 8.97 13.30 4.70
N TRP A 198 7.68 13.27 4.35
CA TRP A 198 7.02 12.01 3.98
C TRP A 198 7.47 11.50 2.61
N ILE A 199 7.65 12.40 1.63
CA ILE A 199 8.16 12.02 0.31
C ILE A 199 9.60 11.48 0.40
N GLU A 200 10.40 12.03 1.31
CA GLU A 200 11.74 11.53 1.61
C GLU A 200 11.69 10.15 2.27
N ALA A 201 10.94 10.03 3.36
CA ALA A 201 10.85 8.80 4.14
C ALA A 201 10.30 7.62 3.34
N ALA A 202 9.37 7.87 2.42
CA ALA A 202 8.76 6.86 1.57
C ALA A 202 9.53 6.58 0.26
N LEU A 203 10.69 7.21 0.02
CA LEU A 203 11.42 7.14 -1.26
C LEU A 203 11.57 5.71 -1.80
N PHE A 204 11.79 4.75 -0.92
CA PHE A 204 12.00 3.34 -1.26
C PHE A 204 10.80 2.45 -0.96
N SER A 205 9.68 3.01 -0.49
CA SER A 205 8.49 2.21 -0.31
C SER A 205 8.01 1.70 -1.68
N PRO A 206 7.69 0.40 -1.83
CA PRO A 206 7.32 -0.17 -3.13
C PRO A 206 6.14 0.53 -3.77
N LEU A 207 5.04 0.73 -3.03
CA LEU A 207 3.96 1.63 -3.44
C LEU A 207 4.29 3.05 -2.97
N TYR A 208 4.55 3.95 -3.93
CA TYR A 208 4.93 5.33 -3.71
C TYR A 208 3.84 6.23 -4.29
N ARG A 209 2.88 6.61 -3.45
CA ARG A 209 1.65 7.28 -3.85
C ARG A 209 1.37 8.47 -2.95
N ASN A 210 1.22 9.66 -3.51
CA ASN A 210 0.63 10.82 -2.85
C ASN A 210 -0.89 10.72 -3.00
N HIS A 211 -1.62 10.69 -1.89
CA HIS A 211 -3.08 10.54 -1.88
C HIS A 211 -3.68 11.21 -0.65
N ALA A 212 -4.76 11.96 -0.86
CA ALA A 212 -5.48 12.67 0.19
C ALA A 212 -6.98 12.55 0.01
N SER A 213 -7.72 12.65 1.10
CA SER A 213 -9.17 12.63 1.14
C SER A 213 -9.78 13.88 0.49
N MET A 214 -10.93 13.71 -0.10
CA MET A 214 -11.74 14.84 -0.55
C MET A 214 -12.08 15.75 0.64
N GLY A 215 -11.91 17.07 0.45
CA GLY A 215 -12.20 18.08 1.48
C GLY A 215 -11.00 18.44 2.37
N THR A 216 -9.86 17.75 2.25
CA THR A 216 -8.59 18.16 2.85
C THR A 216 -7.83 19.10 1.90
N ARG A 217 -6.73 19.70 2.41
CA ARG A 217 -5.83 20.49 1.56
C ARG A 217 -5.32 19.64 0.41
N ALA A 218 -5.33 20.19 -0.79
CA ALA A 218 -4.67 19.60 -1.96
C ALA A 218 -3.18 19.34 -1.68
N GLN A 219 -2.67 18.17 -2.05
CA GLN A 219 -1.30 17.72 -1.73
C GLN A 219 -0.39 17.67 -2.96
N GLU A 220 -0.80 18.23 -4.09
CA GLU A 220 0.10 18.42 -5.20
C GLU A 220 1.21 19.41 -4.81
N PRO A 221 2.49 19.13 -5.13
CA PRO A 221 3.61 19.87 -4.56
C PRO A 221 3.61 21.36 -4.93
N TRP A 222 2.99 21.75 -6.05
CA TRP A 222 2.89 23.16 -6.45
C TRP A 222 1.97 24.00 -5.56
N VAL A 223 1.05 23.37 -4.82
CA VAL A 223 0.15 24.08 -3.88
C VAL A 223 0.95 24.66 -2.70
N PHE A 224 2.05 24.03 -2.35
CA PHE A 224 2.93 24.47 -1.24
C PHE A 224 4.01 25.46 -1.68
N GLY A 225 4.15 25.71 -3.00
CA GLY A 225 5.19 26.59 -3.52
C GLY A 225 6.61 26.08 -3.34
N GLU A 226 7.58 26.99 -3.45
CA GLU A 226 8.99 26.68 -3.14
C GLU A 226 9.28 26.85 -1.64
N PRO A 227 10.17 26.04 -1.03
CA PRO A 227 11.06 25.06 -1.70
C PRO A 227 10.44 23.67 -1.89
N THR A 228 9.22 23.41 -1.40
CA THR A 228 8.60 22.07 -1.43
C THR A 228 8.53 21.50 -2.83
N LEU A 229 8.15 22.30 -3.82
CA LEU A 229 8.04 21.85 -5.21
C LEU A 229 9.39 21.38 -5.77
N SER A 230 10.48 22.10 -5.52
CA SER A 230 11.80 21.73 -6.01
C SER A 230 12.34 20.48 -5.31
N ILE A 231 12.13 20.35 -4.00
CA ILE A 231 12.52 19.17 -3.23
C ILE A 231 11.72 17.95 -3.68
N TYR A 232 10.42 18.08 -3.83
CA TYR A 232 9.56 16.99 -4.32
C TYR A 232 10.04 16.50 -5.69
N ARG A 233 10.35 17.41 -6.60
CA ARG A 233 10.90 17.10 -7.94
C ARG A 233 12.26 16.38 -7.85
N LYS A 234 13.14 16.81 -6.93
CA LYS A 234 14.41 16.15 -6.66
C LYS A 234 14.22 14.68 -6.28
N TYR A 235 13.37 14.41 -5.28
CA TYR A 235 13.14 13.04 -4.79
C TYR A 235 12.35 12.18 -5.79
N LEU A 236 11.42 12.77 -6.54
CA LEU A 236 10.74 12.04 -7.60
C LEU A 236 11.70 11.61 -8.71
N LYS A 237 12.62 12.50 -9.14
CA LYS A 237 13.66 12.15 -10.11
C LYS A 237 14.59 11.06 -9.56
N LEU A 238 14.95 11.15 -8.28
CA LEU A 238 15.79 10.16 -7.61
C LEU A 238 15.06 8.80 -7.56
N ARG A 239 13.77 8.78 -7.24
CA ARG A 239 12.93 7.57 -7.29
C ARG A 239 12.98 6.91 -8.66
N TYR A 240 12.86 7.67 -9.73
CA TYR A 240 12.91 7.13 -11.09
C TYR A 240 14.28 6.53 -11.42
N ARG A 241 15.37 7.08 -10.90
CA ARG A 241 16.72 6.50 -11.07
C ARG A 241 16.89 5.19 -10.31
N PHE A 242 16.25 5.05 -9.15
CA PHE A 242 16.28 3.82 -8.36
C PHE A 242 15.29 2.74 -8.83
N ILE A 243 14.49 2.97 -9.88
CA ILE A 243 13.56 1.91 -10.39
C ILE A 243 14.30 0.63 -10.78
N PRO A 244 15.45 0.64 -11.48
CA PRO A 244 16.19 -0.60 -11.76
C PRO A 244 16.57 -1.36 -10.48
N PHE A 245 17.11 -0.68 -9.49
CA PHE A 245 17.46 -1.27 -8.19
C PHE A 245 16.25 -1.88 -7.48
N LEU A 246 15.14 -1.14 -7.41
CA LEU A 246 13.90 -1.64 -6.82
C LEU A 246 13.34 -2.84 -7.59
N TYR A 247 13.48 -2.87 -8.90
CA TYR A 247 13.07 -4.00 -9.73
C TYR A 247 13.92 -5.23 -9.44
N ASP A 248 15.24 -5.07 -9.27
CA ASP A 248 16.13 -6.16 -8.87
C ASP A 248 15.77 -6.71 -7.49
N LEU A 249 15.42 -5.85 -6.53
CA LEU A 249 14.95 -6.27 -5.22
C LEU A 249 13.62 -7.03 -5.32
N CYS A 250 12.68 -6.57 -6.16
CA CYS A 250 11.46 -7.34 -6.45
C CYS A 250 11.75 -8.70 -7.07
N TYR A 251 12.78 -8.82 -7.90
CA TYR A 251 13.19 -10.10 -8.47
C TYR A 251 13.82 -11.01 -7.40
N LYS A 252 14.72 -10.48 -6.56
CA LYS A 252 15.33 -11.21 -5.43
C LYS A 252 14.23 -11.74 -4.49
N GLU A 253 13.26 -10.91 -4.16
CA GLU A 253 12.11 -11.29 -3.31
C GLU A 253 11.35 -12.51 -3.85
N THR A 254 11.23 -12.68 -5.16
CA THR A 254 10.61 -13.91 -5.73
C THR A 254 11.43 -15.18 -5.47
N LYS A 255 12.66 -15.06 -4.97
CA LYS A 255 13.58 -16.19 -4.71
C LYS A 255 13.71 -16.49 -3.23
N ASP A 256 13.85 -15.43 -2.42
CA ASP A 256 14.14 -15.54 -0.98
C ASP A 256 12.96 -15.14 -0.08
N GLY A 257 11.96 -14.46 -0.63
CA GLY A 257 10.79 -13.97 0.12
C GLY A 257 11.06 -12.75 0.99
N LEU A 258 12.26 -12.15 0.89
CA LEU A 258 12.64 -11.00 1.72
C LEU A 258 12.11 -9.70 1.11
N GLY A 259 11.46 -8.88 1.94
CA GLY A 259 10.92 -7.59 1.54
C GLY A 259 11.98 -6.59 1.06
N ILE A 260 11.51 -5.57 0.32
CA ILE A 260 12.36 -4.46 -0.14
C ILE A 260 12.74 -3.57 1.04
N MET A 261 11.74 -3.10 1.81
CA MET A 261 11.95 -2.40 3.07
C MET A 261 12.07 -3.42 4.20
N ARG A 262 13.17 -3.34 4.95
CA ARG A 262 13.48 -4.30 6.01
C ARG A 262 13.80 -3.58 7.32
N PRO A 263 13.31 -4.08 8.47
CA PRO A 263 13.80 -3.60 9.75
C PRO A 263 15.28 -4.00 9.89
N LEU A 264 16.09 -3.17 10.55
CA LEU A 264 17.53 -3.44 10.69
C LEU A 264 17.80 -4.81 11.34
N VAL A 265 16.92 -5.26 12.26
CA VAL A 265 17.04 -6.55 12.92
C VAL A 265 17.01 -7.74 11.96
N LEU A 266 16.36 -7.61 10.80
CA LEU A 266 16.34 -8.68 9.79
C LEU A 266 17.71 -8.91 9.15
N ASN A 267 18.47 -7.84 8.94
CA ASN A 267 19.80 -7.89 8.33
C ASN A 267 20.93 -8.06 9.38
N TYR A 268 20.66 -7.69 10.65
CA TYR A 268 21.66 -7.63 11.74
C TYR A 268 21.10 -8.22 13.04
N ASP A 269 20.57 -9.44 12.99
CA ASP A 269 19.89 -10.15 14.10
C ASP A 269 20.74 -10.35 15.36
N GLN A 270 22.07 -10.39 15.20
CA GLN A 270 23.04 -10.53 16.30
C GLN A 270 23.38 -9.20 16.99
N ASP A 271 22.91 -8.08 16.45
CA ASP A 271 23.17 -6.76 17.02
C ASP A 271 22.02 -6.33 17.96
N PRO A 272 22.24 -6.28 19.29
CA PRO A 272 21.19 -5.93 20.23
C PRO A 272 20.70 -4.47 20.06
N ALA A 273 21.50 -3.57 19.48
CA ALA A 273 21.13 -2.17 19.29
C ALA A 273 19.98 -1.98 18.29
N VAL A 274 19.81 -2.91 17.34
CA VAL A 274 18.79 -2.77 16.28
C VAL A 274 17.44 -3.44 16.62
N ARG A 275 17.35 -4.18 17.74
CA ARG A 275 16.17 -5.00 18.07
C ARG A 275 14.86 -4.19 18.19
N THR A 276 14.94 -2.97 18.69
CA THR A 276 13.78 -2.09 18.90
C THR A 276 13.80 -0.84 18.01
N MET A 277 14.75 -0.77 17.08
CA MET A 277 14.90 0.36 16.19
C MET A 277 13.75 0.40 15.18
N ASN A 278 13.05 1.52 15.12
CA ASN A 278 11.82 1.67 14.34
C ASN A 278 11.77 2.97 13.53
N ASP A 279 12.87 3.72 13.47
CA ASP A 279 12.99 5.00 12.81
C ASP A 279 14.07 5.02 11.70
N GLU A 280 14.64 3.85 11.42
CA GLU A 280 15.55 3.54 10.34
C GLU A 280 15.16 2.22 9.68
N TYR A 281 15.49 2.07 8.41
CA TYR A 281 15.22 0.82 7.68
C TYR A 281 16.29 0.54 6.64
N MET A 282 16.45 -0.74 6.30
CA MET A 282 17.24 -1.19 5.17
C MET A 282 16.40 -1.28 3.90
N VAL A 283 17.02 -1.03 2.76
CA VAL A 283 16.49 -1.31 1.42
C VAL A 283 17.38 -2.39 0.81
N GLY A 284 16.86 -3.60 0.76
CA GLY A 284 17.67 -4.78 0.50
C GLY A 284 18.76 -4.96 1.55
N ASP A 285 19.93 -5.34 1.10
CA ASP A 285 21.15 -5.45 1.92
C ASP A 285 22.07 -4.23 1.75
N GLU A 286 21.72 -3.35 0.82
CA GLU A 286 22.61 -2.38 0.21
C GLU A 286 22.48 -0.97 0.81
N LEU A 287 21.27 -0.52 1.15
CA LEU A 287 21.01 0.84 1.61
C LEU A 287 20.45 0.90 3.03
N LEU A 288 20.93 1.85 3.81
CA LEU A 288 20.32 2.26 5.08
C LEU A 288 19.69 3.64 4.90
N VAL A 289 18.43 3.76 5.34
CA VAL A 289 17.62 4.99 5.24
C VAL A 289 17.19 5.42 6.64
N ALA A 290 17.56 6.65 7.01
CA ALA A 290 17.29 7.20 8.33
C ALA A 290 16.54 8.55 8.21
N PRO A 291 15.24 8.54 7.86
CA PRO A 291 14.51 9.77 7.60
C PRO A 291 14.29 10.61 8.86
N VAL A 292 14.11 11.91 8.67
CA VAL A 292 13.57 12.79 9.71
C VAL A 292 12.06 12.57 9.80
N VAL A 293 11.58 12.17 10.98
CA VAL A 293 10.18 11.84 11.23
C VAL A 293 9.56 12.69 12.36
N GLN A 294 10.18 13.80 12.69
CA GLN A 294 9.70 14.76 13.69
C GLN A 294 9.78 16.18 13.12
N GLU A 295 8.80 17.00 13.50
CA GLU A 295 8.70 18.38 13.05
C GLU A 295 9.89 19.23 13.48
N GLY A 296 10.36 20.10 12.58
CA GLY A 296 11.40 21.10 12.85
C GLY A 296 12.81 20.55 13.01
N GLN A 297 13.01 19.24 12.88
CA GLN A 297 14.35 18.65 13.02
C GLN A 297 15.19 18.85 11.74
N ASN A 298 16.44 19.32 11.95
CA ASN A 298 17.46 19.49 10.91
C ASN A 298 18.72 18.66 11.16
N THR A 299 18.70 17.80 12.16
CA THR A 299 19.76 16.85 12.50
C THR A 299 19.16 15.50 12.82
N ARG A 300 19.91 14.43 12.58
CA ARG A 300 19.48 13.06 12.81
C ARG A 300 20.60 12.24 13.44
N ALA A 301 20.31 11.58 14.57
CA ALA A 301 21.15 10.53 15.09
C ALA A 301 20.87 9.25 14.28
N VAL A 302 21.87 8.69 13.63
CA VAL A 302 21.78 7.50 12.77
C VAL A 302 22.65 6.40 13.35
N TYR A 303 22.09 5.23 13.57
CA TYR A 303 22.85 4.05 13.94
C TYR A 303 23.32 3.33 12.68
N LEU A 304 24.63 3.19 12.53
CA LEU A 304 25.24 2.40 11.47
C LEU A 304 25.57 1.00 11.99
N PRO A 305 24.89 -0.07 11.54
CA PRO A 305 25.23 -1.45 11.94
C PRO A 305 26.63 -1.87 11.49
N ALA A 306 27.03 -3.09 11.84
CA ALA A 306 28.35 -3.62 11.47
C ALA A 306 28.61 -3.53 9.97
N GLY A 307 29.80 -3.11 9.58
CA GLY A 307 30.25 -2.90 8.20
C GLY A 307 30.83 -1.53 7.99
N GLU A 308 31.09 -1.20 6.74
CA GLU A 308 31.53 0.13 6.31
C GLU A 308 30.41 0.78 5.51
N TRP A 309 30.18 2.06 5.74
CA TRP A 309 29.07 2.82 5.20
C TRP A 309 29.55 4.09 4.52
N ILE A 310 28.95 4.45 3.42
CA ILE A 310 29.28 5.63 2.62
C ILE A 310 28.05 6.54 2.58
N ASP A 311 28.16 7.79 3.06
CA ASP A 311 27.09 8.80 2.90
C ASP A 311 26.84 9.00 1.40
N PHE A 312 25.64 8.73 0.96
CA PHE A 312 25.21 8.79 -0.44
C PHE A 312 25.41 10.18 -1.07
N TRP A 313 25.34 11.23 -0.25
CA TRP A 313 25.36 12.60 -0.76
C TRP A 313 26.76 13.19 -0.95
N ASN A 314 27.70 12.81 -0.11
CA ASN A 314 29.02 13.43 -0.07
C ASN A 314 30.18 12.42 -0.17
N GLY A 315 29.89 11.11 -0.15
CA GLY A 315 30.91 10.07 -0.27
C GLY A 315 31.77 9.86 0.98
N VAL A 316 31.40 10.46 2.12
CA VAL A 316 32.16 10.27 3.38
C VAL A 316 31.94 8.84 3.90
N GLU A 317 33.04 8.18 4.28
CA GLU A 317 33.04 6.82 4.79
C GLU A 317 32.94 6.80 6.32
N TYR A 318 32.18 5.84 6.82
CA TYR A 318 31.95 5.63 8.24
C TYR A 318 32.12 4.15 8.59
N ALA A 319 32.89 3.86 9.65
CA ALA A 319 32.85 2.53 10.27
C ALA A 319 31.52 2.34 10.99
N GLY A 320 30.95 1.13 10.91
CA GLY A 320 29.71 0.77 11.60
C GLY A 320 29.86 0.50 13.10
N LYS A 321 28.84 -0.11 13.70
CA LYS A 321 28.65 -0.36 15.14
C LYS A 321 28.70 0.92 16.00
N ARG A 322 28.11 2.00 15.49
CA ARG A 322 28.05 3.28 16.21
C ARG A 322 26.90 4.16 15.74
N THR A 323 26.50 5.07 16.60
CA THR A 323 25.60 6.17 16.24
C THR A 323 26.43 7.38 15.81
N ILE A 324 26.04 7.99 14.71
CA ILE A 324 26.58 9.26 14.22
C ILE A 324 25.49 10.33 14.23
N LEU A 325 25.88 11.59 14.38
CA LEU A 325 24.98 12.72 14.20
C LEU A 325 25.23 13.32 12.82
N VAL A 326 24.17 13.43 12.00
CA VAL A 326 24.25 13.99 10.67
C VAL A 326 23.33 15.19 10.51
N GLU A 327 23.73 16.13 9.68
CA GLU A 327 22.87 17.21 9.24
C GLU A 327 21.82 16.67 8.25
N ALA A 328 20.56 17.02 8.52
CA ALA A 328 19.40 16.60 7.73
C ALA A 328 18.48 17.81 7.47
N PRO A 329 18.96 18.85 6.75
CA PRO A 329 18.11 19.94 6.34
C PRO A 329 16.92 19.43 5.54
N ILE A 330 15.90 20.27 5.33
CA ILE A 330 14.59 19.86 4.76
C ILE A 330 14.69 19.20 3.38
N ASP A 331 15.79 19.35 2.68
CA ASP A 331 16.04 18.79 1.35
C ASP A 331 17.01 17.59 1.35
N LYS A 332 17.41 17.09 2.53
CA LYS A 332 18.36 15.98 2.66
C LYS A 332 17.81 14.84 3.49
N LEU A 333 17.55 13.72 2.84
CA LEU A 333 17.30 12.43 3.47
C LEU A 333 18.64 11.78 3.84
N PRO A 334 18.94 11.51 5.13
CA PRO A 334 20.10 10.69 5.48
C PRO A 334 19.99 9.29 4.85
N LEU A 335 20.97 8.98 4.00
CA LEU A 335 21.02 7.78 3.18
C LEU A 335 22.46 7.29 3.12
N PHE A 336 22.67 6.01 3.43
CA PHE A 336 24.00 5.39 3.46
C PHE A 336 24.02 4.16 2.58
N VAL A 337 25.07 4.04 1.80
CA VAL A 337 25.36 2.86 0.97
C VAL A 337 26.30 1.97 1.74
N LYS A 338 26.01 0.69 1.83
CA LYS A 338 26.96 -0.27 2.37
C LYS A 338 28.12 -0.45 1.41
N ASN A 339 29.35 -0.39 1.91
CA ASN A 339 30.54 -0.62 1.08
C ASN A 339 30.51 -2.01 0.43
N ASP A 340 31.17 -2.18 -0.69
CA ASP A 340 31.21 -3.41 -1.49
C ASP A 340 29.85 -3.88 -2.05
N THR A 341 28.91 -2.95 -2.25
CA THR A 341 27.61 -3.25 -2.88
C THR A 341 27.49 -2.58 -4.25
N ILE A 342 26.63 -3.13 -5.11
CA ILE A 342 26.31 -2.59 -6.42
C ILE A 342 24.85 -2.18 -6.46
N ILE A 343 24.60 -0.92 -6.76
CA ILE A 343 23.27 -0.36 -6.92
C ILE A 343 23.08 0.08 -8.36
N PRO A 344 22.24 -0.64 -9.15
CA PRO A 344 21.92 -0.20 -10.51
C PRO A 344 20.99 1.02 -10.46
N TRP A 345 21.34 2.08 -11.19
CA TRP A 345 20.56 3.31 -11.19
C TRP A 345 20.75 4.21 -12.43
#